data_aa95e0ea1911ebdc4623adc15c7854be
#
_entry.id   aa95e0ea1911ebdc4623adc15c7854be
#
_cell.length_a   1.000
_cell.length_b   1.000
_cell.length_c   1.000
_cell.angle_alpha   90.00
_cell.angle_beta   90.00
_cell.angle_gamma   90.00
#
_symmetry.space_group_name_H-M   'P 1'
#
loop_
_entity.id
_entity.type
_entity.pdbx_description
1 polymer ?
#
loop_
_entity_poly.entity_id
_entity_poly.type
_entity_poly.pdbx_seq_one_letter_code
_entity_poly.pdbx_strand_id
1 'polypeptide(L)'
;MMKTAIFVGLAFATCVGGAAPAKRTARRVVAAPQPAVAALPETAFRRTPYVGAIAVDAQTGKVLFERNADMVARPASVTKLMTMLLCLEDMHALKYDPTTRVTASVRCSQEKPSCVGLKPGQTMTVDDLLMSIMVKSANDAAVLLAENSTAQNAGREIQPGDLQAFVVRMNNKAAELGMKSTHYETPNGYPPKPGSKRPFDTSTCRDLVKLARAVIRYPEVFRFTKTKLTTVTDGAGNPLKMVNHNNILVKDKQKILNEKGESEVDGLKTGYIDAGGSSIILTGIRNGKRAIVVVVGSQTSKLRDTNARELMVDALDKISK
;
A
#
# COMPACT_ATOMS: atom_id res chain seq x y z
N MET A 1 -12.45 64.75 59.80
CA MET A 1 -12.62 65.72 58.70
C MET A 1 -12.44 65.00 57.39
N MET A 2 -13.56 64.71 56.72
CA MET A 2 -13.63 64.00 55.42
C MET A 2 -13.27 64.97 54.30
N LYS A 3 -12.43 64.56 53.36
CA LYS A 3 -12.30 65.16 52.05
C LYS A 3 -12.67 64.20 50.98
N THR A 4 -13.80 64.43 50.36
CA THR A 4 -14.36 63.71 49.23
C THR A 4 -13.60 64.10 47.98
N ALA A 5 -13.07 63.12 47.22
CA ALA A 5 -12.52 63.31 45.87
C ALA A 5 -13.45 62.65 44.86
N ILE A 6 -13.95 63.44 43.93
CA ILE A 6 -14.82 63.08 42.82
C ILE A 6 -13.91 62.63 41.70
N PHE A 7 -14.11 61.38 41.22
CA PHE A 7 -13.48 60.84 39.99
C PHE A 7 -14.50 60.87 38.87
N VAL A 8 -14.24 61.66 37.86
CA VAL A 8 -14.97 61.66 36.58
C VAL A 8 -14.41 60.54 35.72
N GLY A 9 -15.24 59.54 35.46
CA GLY A 9 -14.88 58.44 34.56
C GLY A 9 -15.16 58.77 33.10
N LEU A 10 -14.11 58.77 32.28
CA LEU A 10 -14.22 58.84 30.82
C LEU A 10 -14.33 57.42 30.28
N ALA A 11 -15.49 57.10 29.70
CA ALA A 11 -15.70 55.80 29.02
C ALA A 11 -15.13 55.86 27.62
N PHE A 12 -14.06 55.08 27.36
CA PHE A 12 -13.64 54.81 26.02
C PHE A 12 -14.35 53.53 25.52
N ALA A 13 -15.23 53.69 24.54
CA ALA A 13 -15.83 52.59 23.81
C ALA A 13 -14.81 52.10 22.75
N THR A 14 -14.18 50.96 23.00
CA THR A 14 -13.41 50.24 21.96
C THR A 14 -14.34 49.31 21.20
N CYS A 15 -14.66 49.67 19.96
CA CYS A 15 -15.25 48.77 18.98
C CYS A 15 -14.25 47.69 18.62
N VAL A 16 -14.37 46.49 19.20
CA VAL A 16 -13.65 45.29 18.72
C VAL A 16 -14.48 44.69 17.59
N GLY A 17 -14.09 44.98 16.36
CA GLY A 17 -14.61 44.36 15.17
C GLY A 17 -14.16 42.91 15.14
N GLY A 18 -15.00 41.96 15.56
CA GLY A 18 -14.74 40.54 15.40
C GLY A 18 -14.86 40.14 13.93
N ALA A 19 -13.73 39.95 13.26
CA ALA A 19 -13.71 39.30 11.97
C ALA A 19 -14.05 37.80 12.17
N ALA A 20 -15.17 37.36 11.62
CA ALA A 20 -15.55 35.95 11.59
C ALA A 20 -14.49 35.14 10.82
N PRO A 21 -14.13 33.93 11.28
CA PRO A 21 -13.16 33.12 10.56
C PRO A 21 -13.74 32.72 9.18
N ALA A 22 -13.01 33.08 8.14
CA ALA A 22 -13.35 32.71 6.76
C ALA A 22 -13.44 31.16 6.66
N LYS A 23 -14.61 30.64 6.37
CA LYS A 23 -14.82 29.22 6.03
C LYS A 23 -13.97 28.91 4.81
N ARG A 24 -12.82 28.24 5.01
CA ARG A 24 -12.05 27.62 3.92
C ARG A 24 -12.92 26.53 3.31
N THR A 25 -13.64 26.87 2.26
CA THR A 25 -14.30 25.87 1.41
C THR A 25 -13.20 24.99 0.82
N ALA A 26 -13.11 23.75 1.29
CA ALA A 26 -12.26 22.75 0.70
C ALA A 26 -12.67 22.60 -0.77
N ARG A 27 -11.84 23.09 -1.68
CA ARG A 27 -12.04 22.95 -3.11
C ARG A 27 -12.00 21.47 -3.42
N ARG A 28 -13.17 20.89 -3.70
CA ARG A 28 -13.33 19.50 -4.12
C ARG A 28 -12.52 19.33 -5.41
N VAL A 29 -11.31 18.79 -5.31
CA VAL A 29 -10.52 18.40 -6.47
C VAL A 29 -11.24 17.19 -7.07
N VAL A 30 -12.10 17.44 -8.04
CA VAL A 30 -12.66 16.38 -8.87
C VAL A 30 -11.49 15.89 -9.71
N ALA A 31 -11.00 14.67 -9.42
CA ALA A 31 -10.00 14.03 -10.25
C ALA A 31 -10.51 14.00 -11.69
N ALA A 32 -9.71 14.50 -12.63
CA ALA A 32 -10.05 14.42 -14.05
C ALA A 32 -10.31 12.96 -14.42
N PRO A 33 -11.33 12.66 -15.27
CA PRO A 33 -11.57 11.31 -15.72
C PRO A 33 -10.30 10.77 -16.38
N GLN A 34 -9.75 9.72 -15.81
CA GLN A 34 -8.60 9.04 -16.41
C GLN A 34 -9.06 8.40 -17.72
N PRO A 35 -8.20 8.40 -18.76
CA PRO A 35 -8.55 7.75 -20.01
C PRO A 35 -8.90 6.29 -19.74
N ALA A 36 -10.00 5.83 -20.33
CA ALA A 36 -10.45 4.45 -20.23
C ALA A 36 -9.31 3.52 -20.65
N VAL A 37 -8.75 2.84 -19.66
CA VAL A 37 -7.67 1.88 -19.90
C VAL A 37 -8.31 0.69 -20.59
N ALA A 38 -7.92 0.44 -21.85
CA ALA A 38 -8.40 -0.71 -22.59
C ALA A 38 -8.12 -1.98 -21.77
N ALA A 39 -9.18 -2.69 -21.39
CA ALA A 39 -9.04 -3.95 -20.68
C ALA A 39 -8.24 -4.92 -21.55
N LEU A 40 -7.16 -5.46 -21.00
CA LEU A 40 -6.42 -6.54 -21.66
C LEU A 40 -7.41 -7.68 -21.98
N PRO A 41 -7.44 -8.18 -23.22
CA PRO A 41 -8.20 -9.37 -23.51
C PRO A 41 -7.71 -10.50 -22.59
N GLU A 42 -8.63 -11.25 -22.01
CA GLU A 42 -8.36 -12.35 -21.06
C GLU A 42 -7.33 -13.36 -21.60
N THR A 43 -7.19 -13.41 -22.92
CA THR A 43 -6.24 -14.28 -23.64
C THR A 43 -4.82 -13.72 -23.75
N ALA A 44 -4.59 -12.43 -23.48
CA ALA A 44 -3.27 -11.81 -23.72
C ALA A 44 -2.19 -12.35 -22.78
N PHE A 45 -2.54 -12.70 -21.54
CA PHE A 45 -1.57 -13.26 -20.58
C PHE A 45 -1.32 -14.76 -20.78
N ARG A 46 -2.17 -15.49 -21.50
CA ARG A 46 -2.01 -16.94 -21.76
C ARG A 46 -0.90 -17.28 -22.78
N ARG A 47 -0.47 -16.31 -23.58
CA ARG A 47 0.53 -16.50 -24.66
C ARG A 47 1.94 -16.04 -24.30
N THR A 48 2.10 -15.25 -23.22
CA THR A 48 3.39 -14.74 -22.76
C THR A 48 3.68 -15.23 -21.35
N PRO A 49 4.95 -15.43 -20.95
CA PRO A 49 5.27 -15.86 -19.60
C PRO A 49 4.81 -14.84 -18.53
N TYR A 50 4.62 -13.57 -18.93
CA TYR A 50 4.05 -12.48 -18.13
C TYR A 50 3.50 -11.38 -19.03
N VAL A 51 2.63 -10.52 -18.50
CA VAL A 51 2.07 -9.35 -19.21
C VAL A 51 3.13 -8.27 -19.38
N GLY A 52 3.84 -7.92 -18.30
CA GLY A 52 4.91 -6.94 -18.32
C GLY A 52 5.94 -7.19 -17.23
N ALA A 53 7.17 -6.68 -17.48
CA ALA A 53 8.24 -6.69 -16.50
C ALA A 53 9.16 -5.47 -16.65
N ILE A 54 9.76 -5.03 -15.53
CA ILE A 54 10.75 -3.97 -15.48
C ILE A 54 11.75 -4.21 -14.34
N ALA A 55 13.00 -3.85 -14.55
CA ALA A 55 14.03 -3.77 -13.51
C ALA A 55 14.67 -2.38 -13.55
N VAL A 56 14.84 -1.78 -12.38
CA VAL A 56 15.42 -0.43 -12.26
C VAL A 56 16.44 -0.36 -11.13
N ASP A 57 17.38 0.56 -11.24
CA ASP A 57 18.13 1.09 -10.11
C ASP A 57 17.17 1.89 -9.22
N ALA A 58 17.05 1.51 -7.96
CA ALA A 58 16.07 2.12 -7.05
C ALA A 58 16.40 3.58 -6.72
N GLN A 59 17.68 3.94 -6.69
CA GLN A 59 18.14 5.28 -6.34
C GLN A 59 17.91 6.26 -7.49
N THR A 60 18.39 5.92 -8.67
CA THR A 60 18.37 6.81 -9.85
C THR A 60 17.07 6.70 -10.64
N GLY A 61 16.40 5.55 -10.59
CA GLY A 61 15.26 5.20 -11.46
C GLY A 61 15.69 4.76 -12.87
N LYS A 62 17.01 4.60 -13.11
CA LYS A 62 17.52 4.12 -14.40
C LYS A 62 16.95 2.74 -14.70
N VAL A 63 16.36 2.59 -15.89
CA VAL A 63 15.85 1.31 -16.37
C VAL A 63 17.02 0.42 -16.77
N LEU A 64 17.05 -0.78 -16.22
CA LEU A 64 18.08 -1.82 -16.47
C LEU A 64 17.55 -2.91 -17.42
N PHE A 65 16.25 -3.13 -17.36
CA PHE A 65 15.48 -4.02 -18.22
C PHE A 65 14.04 -3.57 -18.26
N GLU A 66 13.39 -3.68 -19.42
CA GLU A 66 11.93 -3.54 -19.53
C GLU A 66 11.37 -4.37 -20.68
N ARG A 67 10.16 -4.86 -20.48
CA ARG A 67 9.35 -5.50 -21.51
C ARG A 67 7.88 -5.23 -21.20
N ASN A 68 7.18 -4.58 -22.12
CA ASN A 68 5.77 -4.21 -21.95
C ASN A 68 5.50 -3.45 -20.64
N ALA A 69 6.45 -2.61 -20.20
CA ALA A 69 6.41 -1.97 -18.88
C ALA A 69 5.22 -1.04 -18.67
N ASP A 70 4.63 -0.53 -19.76
CA ASP A 70 3.47 0.36 -19.77
C ASP A 70 2.15 -0.38 -20.05
N MET A 71 2.21 -1.71 -20.25
CA MET A 71 0.99 -2.49 -20.46
C MET A 71 0.20 -2.57 -19.16
N VAL A 72 -1.08 -2.23 -19.24
CA VAL A 72 -1.97 -2.26 -18.08
C VAL A 72 -2.25 -3.69 -17.67
N ALA A 73 -2.12 -3.95 -16.38
CA ALA A 73 -2.34 -5.24 -15.75
C ALA A 73 -3.19 -5.06 -14.47
N ARG A 74 -3.67 -6.17 -13.95
CA ARG A 74 -4.38 -6.26 -12.68
C ARG A 74 -3.39 -6.64 -11.57
N PRO A 75 -2.98 -5.72 -10.70
CA PRO A 75 -1.89 -5.94 -9.75
C PRO A 75 -2.26 -6.90 -8.62
N ALA A 76 -3.55 -7.17 -8.42
CA ALA A 76 -4.05 -7.98 -7.31
C ALA A 76 -3.53 -7.45 -5.96
N SER A 77 -3.14 -8.33 -5.03
CA SER A 77 -2.64 -7.92 -3.70
C SER A 77 -1.37 -7.08 -3.68
N VAL A 78 -0.74 -6.79 -4.85
CA VAL A 78 0.31 -5.76 -4.91
C VAL A 78 -0.25 -4.38 -4.55
N THR A 79 -1.54 -4.14 -4.78
CA THR A 79 -2.31 -2.96 -4.32
C THR A 79 -2.06 -2.64 -2.83
N LYS A 80 -1.86 -3.65 -1.97
CA LYS A 80 -1.62 -3.46 -0.54
C LYS A 80 -0.35 -2.65 -0.22
N LEU A 81 0.56 -2.49 -1.19
CA LEU A 81 1.70 -1.56 -1.01
C LEU A 81 1.25 -0.09 -0.98
N MET A 82 0.18 0.28 -1.72
CA MET A 82 -0.38 1.63 -1.60
C MET A 82 -1.07 1.82 -0.24
N THR A 83 -1.76 0.80 0.25
CA THR A 83 -2.34 0.81 1.61
C THR A 83 -1.24 0.95 2.67
N MET A 84 -0.14 0.17 2.56
CA MET A 84 1.02 0.29 3.43
C MET A 84 1.61 1.71 3.39
N LEU A 85 1.83 2.27 2.19
CA LEU A 85 2.40 3.62 2.02
C LEU A 85 1.58 4.68 2.76
N LEU A 86 0.26 4.69 2.56
CA LEU A 86 -0.62 5.67 3.20
C LEU A 86 -0.65 5.50 4.72
N CYS A 87 -0.63 4.26 5.22
CA CYS A 87 -0.54 4.01 6.66
C CYS A 87 0.79 4.49 7.25
N LEU A 88 1.91 4.26 6.57
CA LEU A 88 3.23 4.75 7.00
C LEU A 88 3.26 6.29 6.99
N GLU A 89 2.73 6.94 5.97
CA GLU A 89 2.62 8.40 5.91
C GLU A 89 1.79 8.96 7.07
N ASP A 90 0.66 8.33 7.38
CA ASP A 90 -0.19 8.74 8.51
C ASP A 90 0.52 8.56 9.86
N MET A 91 1.25 7.45 10.05
CA MET A 91 2.05 7.21 11.26
C MET A 91 3.16 8.27 11.41
N HIS A 92 3.89 8.58 10.33
CA HIS A 92 4.91 9.63 10.33
C HIS A 92 4.33 11.03 10.56
N ALA A 93 3.09 11.26 10.14
CA ALA A 93 2.36 12.49 10.44
C ALA A 93 1.75 12.51 11.86
N LEU A 94 2.11 11.53 12.72
CA LEU A 94 1.64 11.36 14.10
C LEU A 94 0.10 11.26 14.21
N LYS A 95 -0.54 10.68 13.20
CA LYS A 95 -1.98 10.46 13.23
C LYS A 95 -2.36 9.31 14.17
N TYR A 96 -1.49 8.31 14.30
CA TYR A 96 -1.62 7.21 15.24
C TYR A 96 -0.29 6.48 15.46
N ASP A 97 -0.21 5.79 16.59
CA ASP A 97 0.90 4.94 16.99
C ASP A 97 0.71 3.51 16.45
N PRO A 98 1.78 2.77 16.08
CA PRO A 98 1.68 1.38 15.64
C PRO A 98 1.09 0.44 16.69
N THR A 99 1.17 0.76 17.98
CA THR A 99 0.55 -0.01 19.07
C THR A 99 -0.94 0.27 19.26
N THR A 100 -1.48 1.29 18.57
CA THR A 100 -2.91 1.61 18.57
C THR A 100 -3.73 0.37 18.22
N ARG A 101 -4.69 0.03 19.06
CA ARG A 101 -5.63 -1.06 18.78
C ARG A 101 -6.81 -0.55 17.98
N VAL A 102 -7.11 -1.26 16.90
CA VAL A 102 -8.21 -0.93 15.99
C VAL A 102 -9.29 -1.98 16.10
N THR A 103 -10.53 -1.52 16.24
CA THR A 103 -11.70 -2.40 16.34
C THR A 103 -12.20 -2.79 14.96
N ALA A 104 -12.32 -4.08 14.73
CA ALA A 104 -12.79 -4.64 13.47
C ALA A 104 -14.24 -4.28 13.18
N SER A 105 -14.47 -3.70 12.02
CA SER A 105 -15.80 -3.36 11.51
C SER A 105 -16.53 -4.60 10.98
N VAL A 106 -17.84 -4.51 10.83
CA VAL A 106 -18.63 -5.53 10.10
C VAL A 106 -18.12 -5.66 8.66
N ARG A 107 -17.71 -4.55 8.03
CA ARG A 107 -17.26 -4.53 6.64
C ARG A 107 -15.97 -5.32 6.45
N CYS A 108 -14.95 -5.10 7.28
CA CYS A 108 -13.68 -5.81 7.14
C CYS A 108 -13.83 -7.32 7.37
N SER A 109 -14.71 -7.75 8.26
CA SER A 109 -14.96 -9.17 8.57
C SER A 109 -15.57 -9.98 7.42
N GLN A 110 -16.11 -9.30 6.41
CA GLN A 110 -16.70 -9.93 5.22
C GLN A 110 -15.68 -10.25 4.13
N GLU A 111 -14.44 -9.79 4.27
CA GLU A 111 -13.39 -10.03 3.28
C GLU A 111 -12.89 -11.48 3.31
N LYS A 112 -12.85 -12.12 2.14
CA LYS A 112 -12.33 -13.50 1.92
C LYS A 112 -11.90 -13.67 0.46
N PRO A 113 -10.96 -14.58 0.13
CA PRO A 113 -10.01 -15.32 0.97
C PRO A 113 -8.75 -14.53 1.29
N SER A 114 -7.80 -15.16 1.95
CA SER A 114 -6.60 -14.60 2.56
C SER A 114 -6.94 -13.54 3.60
N CYS A 115 -7.21 -13.98 4.81
CA CYS A 115 -7.56 -13.12 5.95
C CYS A 115 -6.95 -13.65 7.25
N VAL A 116 -6.89 -12.81 8.26
CA VAL A 116 -6.55 -13.21 9.63
C VAL A 116 -7.78 -13.67 10.41
N GLY A 117 -8.98 -13.50 9.85
CA GLY A 117 -10.22 -14.00 10.40
C GLY A 117 -10.87 -13.05 11.40
N LEU A 118 -10.72 -11.75 11.20
CA LEU A 118 -11.34 -10.73 12.05
C LEU A 118 -12.87 -10.88 12.11
N LYS A 119 -13.40 -10.84 13.33
CA LYS A 119 -14.84 -10.76 13.59
C LYS A 119 -15.19 -9.35 14.09
N PRO A 120 -16.42 -8.86 13.85
CA PRO A 120 -16.83 -7.55 14.34
C PRO A 120 -16.60 -7.39 15.84
N GLY A 121 -16.06 -6.25 16.25
CA GLY A 121 -15.74 -5.93 17.65
C GLY A 121 -14.41 -6.47 18.16
N GLN A 122 -13.75 -7.39 17.47
CA GLN A 122 -12.40 -7.82 17.81
C GLN A 122 -11.36 -6.72 17.52
N THR A 123 -10.23 -6.73 18.21
CA THR A 123 -9.20 -5.70 18.04
C THR A 123 -7.83 -6.29 17.71
N MET A 124 -7.10 -5.63 16.81
CA MET A 124 -5.67 -5.87 16.55
C MET A 124 -4.91 -4.56 16.60
N THR A 125 -3.60 -4.62 16.86
CA THR A 125 -2.73 -3.44 16.74
C THR A 125 -2.53 -3.07 15.27
N VAL A 126 -2.27 -1.79 14.98
CA VAL A 126 -1.90 -1.34 13.63
C VAL A 126 -0.69 -2.12 13.13
N ASP A 127 0.28 -2.38 14.03
CA ASP A 127 1.48 -3.16 13.70
C ASP A 127 1.17 -4.58 13.25
N ASP A 128 0.34 -5.31 13.99
CA ASP A 128 -0.07 -6.67 13.62
C ASP A 128 -0.89 -6.69 12.32
N LEU A 129 -1.69 -5.66 12.08
CA LEU A 129 -2.44 -5.49 10.84
C LEU A 129 -1.49 -5.24 9.65
N LEU A 130 -0.49 -4.34 9.79
CA LEU A 130 0.55 -4.09 8.78
C LEU A 130 1.37 -5.35 8.49
N MET A 131 1.76 -6.09 9.54
CA MET A 131 2.43 -7.38 9.40
C MET A 131 1.56 -8.38 8.62
N SER A 132 0.27 -8.43 8.94
CA SER A 132 -0.68 -9.33 8.30
C SER A 132 -0.89 -9.03 6.81
N ILE A 133 -0.96 -7.77 6.40
CA ILE A 133 -1.10 -7.42 4.97
C ILE A 133 0.15 -7.73 4.17
N MET A 134 1.35 -7.67 4.77
CA MET A 134 2.59 -7.96 4.04
C MET A 134 2.92 -9.46 4.03
N VAL A 135 2.83 -10.16 5.15
CA VAL A 135 3.22 -11.56 5.28
C VAL A 135 2.13 -12.49 4.75
N LYS A 136 0.91 -12.37 5.28
CA LYS A 136 -0.24 -13.24 4.93
C LYS A 136 -1.08 -12.69 3.76
N SER A 137 -0.81 -11.45 3.34
CA SER A 137 -1.64 -10.77 2.32
C SER A 137 -3.10 -10.62 2.75
N ALA A 138 -3.37 -10.43 4.04
CA ALA A 138 -4.70 -10.44 4.64
C ALA A 138 -5.60 -9.32 4.08
N ASN A 139 -6.77 -9.69 3.55
CA ASN A 139 -7.71 -8.75 2.93
C ASN A 139 -8.51 -7.99 3.98
N ASP A 140 -8.96 -8.69 5.03
CA ASP A 140 -9.68 -8.10 6.17
C ASP A 140 -8.82 -7.05 6.90
N ALA A 141 -7.55 -7.37 7.14
CA ALA A 141 -6.61 -6.42 7.74
C ALA A 141 -6.40 -5.17 6.86
N ALA A 142 -6.33 -5.34 5.53
CA ALA A 142 -6.16 -4.21 4.62
C ALA A 142 -7.40 -3.28 4.60
N VAL A 143 -8.61 -3.84 4.67
CA VAL A 143 -9.84 -3.06 4.76
C VAL A 143 -9.91 -2.34 6.11
N LEU A 144 -9.60 -3.02 7.22
CA LEU A 144 -9.61 -2.40 8.54
C LEU A 144 -8.58 -1.26 8.66
N LEU A 145 -7.37 -1.44 8.12
CA LEU A 145 -6.37 -0.37 8.06
C LEU A 145 -6.86 0.84 7.27
N ALA A 146 -7.52 0.59 6.13
CA ALA A 146 -8.06 1.66 5.29
C ALA A 146 -9.15 2.48 6.00
N GLU A 147 -10.10 1.80 6.65
CA GLU A 147 -11.15 2.43 7.44
C GLU A 147 -10.56 3.22 8.62
N ASN A 148 -9.63 2.61 9.38
CA ASN A 148 -8.96 3.25 10.50
C ASN A 148 -8.15 4.48 10.06
N SER A 149 -7.35 4.37 9.01
CA SER A 149 -6.54 5.48 8.49
C SER A 149 -7.42 6.70 8.15
N THR A 150 -8.58 6.48 7.54
CA THR A 150 -9.52 7.56 7.25
C THR A 150 -10.10 8.17 8.52
N ALA A 151 -10.54 7.33 9.46
CA ALA A 151 -11.13 7.74 10.73
C ALA A 151 -10.14 8.55 11.57
N GLN A 152 -8.90 8.09 11.69
CA GLN A 152 -7.83 8.78 12.43
C GLN A 152 -7.47 10.14 11.81
N ASN A 153 -7.42 10.22 10.47
CA ASN A 153 -7.22 11.49 9.80
C ASN A 153 -8.35 12.49 10.04
N ALA A 154 -9.56 12.00 10.35
CA ALA A 154 -10.72 12.80 10.69
C ALA A 154 -10.89 13.03 12.21
N GLY A 155 -10.02 12.44 13.05
CA GLY A 155 -10.06 12.56 14.51
C GLY A 155 -11.32 11.93 15.15
N ARG A 156 -11.81 10.81 14.60
CA ARG A 156 -13.04 10.12 15.04
C ARG A 156 -12.94 8.60 14.87
N GLU A 157 -13.95 7.90 15.33
CA GLU A 157 -14.08 6.46 15.10
C GLU A 157 -14.48 6.13 13.65
N ILE A 158 -14.30 4.86 13.27
CA ILE A 158 -14.65 4.33 11.94
C ILE A 158 -16.15 4.51 11.67
N GLN A 159 -16.47 5.00 10.47
CA GLN A 159 -17.83 5.24 10.00
C GLN A 159 -18.07 4.66 8.59
N PRO A 160 -19.35 4.44 8.22
CA PRO A 160 -19.69 4.13 6.84
C PRO A 160 -19.14 5.18 5.87
N GLY A 161 -18.52 4.71 4.78
CA GLY A 161 -17.88 5.59 3.78
C GLY A 161 -16.37 5.77 3.94
N ASP A 162 -15.77 5.39 5.08
CA ASP A 162 -14.33 5.56 5.32
C ASP A 162 -13.48 4.72 4.34
N LEU A 163 -13.94 3.53 4.01
CA LEU A 163 -13.29 2.70 2.99
C LEU A 163 -13.23 3.39 1.63
N GLN A 164 -14.33 3.99 1.19
CA GLN A 164 -14.41 4.73 -0.07
C GLN A 164 -13.54 5.98 -0.04
N ALA A 165 -13.53 6.70 1.08
CA ALA A 165 -12.67 7.86 1.27
C ALA A 165 -11.17 7.47 1.21
N PHE A 166 -10.80 6.30 1.77
CA PHE A 166 -9.45 5.79 1.65
C PHE A 166 -9.08 5.48 0.19
N VAL A 167 -9.97 4.84 -0.58
CA VAL A 167 -9.74 4.56 -2.00
C VAL A 167 -9.54 5.86 -2.80
N VAL A 168 -10.29 6.91 -2.50
CA VAL A 168 -10.05 8.25 -3.08
C VAL A 168 -8.63 8.74 -2.75
N ARG A 169 -8.17 8.58 -1.50
CA ARG A 169 -6.80 8.93 -1.10
C ARG A 169 -5.75 8.10 -1.86
N MET A 170 -5.99 6.80 -2.08
CA MET A 170 -5.09 5.94 -2.89
C MET A 170 -4.95 6.47 -4.32
N ASN A 171 -6.04 6.87 -4.96
CA ASN A 171 -6.01 7.42 -6.32
C ASN A 171 -5.34 8.81 -6.37
N ASN A 172 -5.58 9.66 -5.35
CA ASN A 172 -4.88 10.94 -5.22
C ASN A 172 -3.37 10.74 -5.05
N LYS A 173 -2.95 9.77 -4.23
CA LYS A 173 -1.54 9.42 -4.05
C LYS A 173 -0.94 8.85 -5.34
N ALA A 174 -1.67 8.04 -6.08
CA ALA A 174 -1.22 7.57 -7.39
C ALA A 174 -0.98 8.73 -8.36
N ALA A 175 -1.88 9.71 -8.40
CA ALA A 175 -1.71 10.92 -9.20
C ALA A 175 -0.50 11.76 -8.75
N GLU A 176 -0.31 11.94 -7.44
CA GLU A 176 0.85 12.62 -6.82
C GLU A 176 2.17 11.96 -7.22
N LEU A 177 2.22 10.63 -7.21
CA LEU A 177 3.38 9.86 -7.64
C LEU A 177 3.57 9.81 -9.16
N GLY A 178 2.68 10.39 -9.94
CA GLY A 178 2.70 10.35 -11.39
C GLY A 178 2.38 8.97 -11.98
N MET A 179 1.59 8.15 -11.28
CA MET A 179 1.14 6.82 -11.71
C MET A 179 -0.06 6.95 -12.64
N LYS A 180 0.17 7.44 -13.87
CA LYS A 180 -0.88 7.87 -14.82
C LYS A 180 -1.78 6.76 -15.34
N SER A 181 -1.34 5.51 -15.27
CA SER A 181 -2.06 4.32 -15.74
C SER A 181 -2.51 3.41 -14.59
N THR A 182 -2.64 3.99 -13.39
CA THR A 182 -3.04 3.27 -12.18
C THR A 182 -4.37 3.77 -11.68
N HIS A 183 -5.27 2.83 -11.36
CA HIS A 183 -6.55 3.10 -10.73
C HIS A 183 -6.85 2.05 -9.66
N TYR A 184 -7.26 2.52 -8.48
CA TYR A 184 -7.61 1.69 -7.33
C TYR A 184 -9.12 1.76 -7.07
N GLU A 185 -9.70 0.58 -6.82
CA GLU A 185 -11.09 0.38 -6.40
C GLU A 185 -11.17 -0.19 -4.99
N THR A 186 -10.02 -0.74 -4.50
CA THR A 186 -9.95 -1.43 -3.21
C THR A 186 -8.60 -1.19 -2.54
N PRO A 187 -8.52 -1.29 -1.19
CA PRO A 187 -7.24 -1.23 -0.48
C PRO A 187 -6.47 -2.54 -0.54
N ASN A 188 -7.08 -3.62 -1.04
CA ASN A 188 -6.53 -4.97 -0.95
C ASN A 188 -6.26 -5.65 -2.30
N GLY A 189 -6.73 -5.09 -3.41
CA GLY A 189 -6.58 -5.68 -4.75
C GLY A 189 -7.53 -6.85 -5.01
N TYR A 190 -8.58 -7.03 -4.18
CA TYR A 190 -9.53 -8.13 -4.34
C TYR A 190 -10.42 -7.90 -5.57
N PRO A 191 -10.66 -8.94 -6.39
CA PRO A 191 -11.45 -8.79 -7.61
C PRO A 191 -12.90 -8.43 -7.31
N PRO A 192 -13.63 -7.84 -8.27
CA PRO A 192 -15.07 -7.66 -8.16
C PRO A 192 -15.77 -9.03 -8.06
N LYS A 193 -16.89 -9.08 -7.32
CA LYS A 193 -17.75 -10.28 -7.31
C LYS A 193 -18.30 -10.54 -8.71
N PRO A 194 -18.53 -11.80 -9.09
CA PRO A 194 -19.21 -12.11 -10.35
C PRO A 194 -20.51 -11.30 -10.50
N GLY A 195 -20.72 -10.72 -11.67
CA GLY A 195 -21.87 -9.85 -11.94
C GLY A 195 -21.78 -8.42 -11.40
N SER A 196 -20.75 -8.08 -10.63
CA SER A 196 -20.53 -6.71 -10.16
C SER A 196 -20.09 -5.78 -11.30
N LYS A 197 -20.59 -4.52 -11.28
CA LYS A 197 -20.14 -3.46 -12.18
C LYS A 197 -18.85 -2.77 -11.70
N ARG A 198 -18.35 -3.10 -10.49
CA ARG A 198 -17.09 -2.53 -9.98
C ARG A 198 -15.93 -2.99 -10.86
N PRO A 199 -15.08 -2.08 -11.36
CA PRO A 199 -13.89 -2.45 -12.11
C PRO A 199 -12.84 -3.14 -11.22
N PHE A 200 -11.80 -3.67 -11.86
CA PHE A 200 -10.60 -4.16 -11.17
C PHE A 200 -9.67 -3.01 -10.84
N ASP A 201 -8.86 -3.17 -9.81
CA ASP A 201 -7.65 -2.37 -9.66
C ASP A 201 -6.75 -2.61 -10.89
N THR A 202 -6.18 -1.54 -11.43
CA THR A 202 -5.28 -1.59 -12.59
C THR A 202 -4.01 -0.79 -12.34
N SER A 203 -2.90 -1.25 -12.94
CA SER A 203 -1.61 -0.54 -12.91
C SER A 203 -0.70 -1.03 -14.03
N THR A 204 0.47 -0.43 -14.17
CA THR A 204 1.56 -0.86 -15.06
C THR A 204 2.82 -1.17 -14.26
N CYS A 205 3.77 -1.92 -14.85
CA CYS A 205 5.05 -2.15 -14.19
C CYS A 205 5.77 -0.83 -13.88
N ARG A 206 5.72 0.13 -14.81
CA ARG A 206 6.37 1.44 -14.64
C ARG A 206 5.74 2.24 -13.50
N ASP A 207 4.43 2.23 -13.35
CA ASP A 207 3.76 2.90 -12.24
C ASP A 207 4.04 2.19 -10.91
N LEU A 208 4.07 0.86 -10.90
CA LEU A 208 4.40 0.08 -9.70
C LEU A 208 5.86 0.30 -9.23
N VAL A 209 6.79 0.63 -10.14
CA VAL A 209 8.14 1.10 -9.76
C VAL A 209 8.06 2.41 -8.99
N LYS A 210 7.22 3.37 -9.40
CA LYS A 210 7.06 4.65 -8.69
C LYS A 210 6.51 4.40 -7.28
N LEU A 211 5.51 3.54 -7.15
CA LEU A 211 4.99 3.11 -5.85
C LEU A 211 6.08 2.46 -4.99
N ALA A 212 6.82 1.50 -5.54
CA ALA A 212 7.89 0.81 -4.82
C ALA A 212 8.96 1.80 -4.33
N ARG A 213 9.39 2.75 -5.18
CA ARG A 213 10.34 3.79 -4.81
C ARG A 213 9.81 4.72 -3.71
N ALA A 214 8.51 5.00 -3.68
CA ALA A 214 7.89 5.78 -2.60
C ALA A 214 7.89 5.00 -1.28
N VAL A 215 7.48 3.72 -1.31
CA VAL A 215 7.39 2.86 -0.12
C VAL A 215 8.73 2.63 0.54
N ILE A 216 9.79 2.36 -0.24
CA ILE A 216 11.14 2.08 0.32
C ILE A 216 11.83 3.31 0.93
N ARG A 217 11.25 4.50 0.81
CA ARG A 217 11.71 5.71 1.53
C ARG A 217 11.39 5.64 3.03
N TYR A 218 10.54 4.70 3.43
CA TYR A 218 10.20 4.37 4.81
C TYR A 218 10.92 3.09 5.23
N PRO A 219 12.12 3.17 5.87
CA PRO A 219 12.96 1.99 6.13
C PRO A 219 12.27 0.91 6.96
N GLU A 220 11.32 1.29 7.79
CA GLU A 220 10.52 0.36 8.60
C GLU A 220 9.69 -0.61 7.75
N VAL A 221 9.40 -0.30 6.48
CA VAL A 221 8.70 -1.21 5.57
C VAL A 221 9.40 -2.56 5.49
N PHE A 222 10.74 -2.56 5.53
CA PHE A 222 11.50 -3.79 5.42
C PHE A 222 11.32 -4.74 6.59
N ARG A 223 10.96 -4.23 7.79
CA ARG A 223 10.59 -5.08 8.92
C ARG A 223 9.40 -5.99 8.59
N PHE A 224 8.43 -5.48 7.85
CA PHE A 224 7.25 -6.23 7.43
C PHE A 224 7.53 -7.11 6.20
N THR A 225 8.19 -6.56 5.18
CA THR A 225 8.31 -7.21 3.87
C THR A 225 9.35 -8.32 3.82
N LYS A 226 10.47 -8.22 4.59
CA LYS A 226 11.50 -9.26 4.66
C LYS A 226 11.17 -10.40 5.63
N THR A 227 10.12 -10.25 6.44
CA THR A 227 9.71 -11.26 7.42
C THR A 227 9.21 -12.52 6.73
N LYS A 228 9.90 -13.64 6.94
CA LYS A 228 9.61 -14.94 6.32
C LYS A 228 8.48 -15.68 7.02
N LEU A 229 8.55 -15.67 8.34
CA LEU A 229 7.64 -16.34 9.26
C LEU A 229 7.48 -15.47 10.51
N THR A 230 6.26 -15.32 10.98
CA THR A 230 5.97 -14.61 12.23
C THR A 230 4.73 -15.16 12.91
N THR A 231 4.54 -14.76 14.16
CA THR A 231 3.30 -14.98 14.89
C THR A 231 2.81 -13.62 15.36
N VAL A 232 1.56 -13.30 15.07
CA VAL A 232 0.87 -12.12 15.60
C VAL A 232 -0.23 -12.56 16.54
N THR A 233 -0.75 -11.63 17.34
CA THR A 233 -1.96 -11.88 18.14
C THR A 233 -3.19 -11.57 17.29
N ASP A 234 -4.03 -12.56 17.04
CA ASP A 234 -5.28 -12.37 16.29
C ASP A 234 -6.30 -11.52 17.07
N GLY A 235 -7.43 -11.21 16.42
CA GLY A 235 -8.47 -10.40 17.04
C GLY A 235 -9.16 -11.04 18.25
N ALA A 236 -8.97 -12.35 18.49
CA ALA A 236 -9.48 -13.08 19.64
C ALA A 236 -8.43 -13.26 20.75
N GLY A 237 -7.22 -12.74 20.58
CA GLY A 237 -6.13 -12.86 21.55
C GLY A 237 -5.28 -14.12 21.37
N ASN A 238 -5.48 -14.91 20.30
CA ASN A 238 -4.74 -16.14 20.06
C ASN A 238 -3.51 -15.91 19.18
N PRO A 239 -2.45 -16.74 19.33
CA PRO A 239 -1.31 -16.68 18.44
C PRO A 239 -1.66 -17.18 17.04
N LEU A 240 -1.48 -16.32 16.03
CA LEU A 240 -1.68 -16.63 14.61
C LEU A 240 -0.33 -16.69 13.89
N LYS A 241 0.09 -17.91 13.52
CA LYS A 241 1.30 -18.12 12.74
C LYS A 241 1.06 -17.78 11.27
N MET A 242 1.97 -17.00 10.67
CA MET A 242 1.88 -16.56 9.28
C MET A 242 3.20 -16.79 8.55
N VAL A 243 3.10 -17.28 7.30
CA VAL A 243 4.24 -17.47 6.38
C VAL A 243 4.11 -16.50 5.22
N ASN A 244 5.21 -15.88 4.83
CA ASN A 244 5.24 -14.95 3.71
C ASN A 244 4.96 -15.66 2.38
N HIS A 245 4.13 -15.05 1.54
CA HIS A 245 3.80 -15.57 0.22
C HIS A 245 4.91 -15.35 -0.84
N ASN A 246 5.95 -14.59 -0.49
CA ASN A 246 7.11 -14.39 -1.37
C ASN A 246 8.06 -15.59 -1.28
N ASN A 247 7.94 -16.53 -2.22
CA ASN A 247 8.77 -17.74 -2.26
C ASN A 247 10.28 -17.43 -2.38
N ILE A 248 10.66 -16.29 -2.98
CA ILE A 248 12.07 -15.90 -3.13
C ILE A 248 12.71 -15.61 -1.76
N LEU A 249 11.89 -15.17 -0.79
CA LEU A 249 12.33 -15.01 0.60
C LEU A 249 12.33 -16.33 1.38
N VAL A 250 11.31 -17.17 1.16
CA VAL A 250 10.99 -18.31 2.04
C VAL A 250 11.65 -19.60 1.59
N LYS A 251 11.63 -19.93 0.28
CA LYS A 251 12.08 -21.21 -0.25
C LYS A 251 13.59 -21.18 -0.56
N ASP A 252 14.36 -22.08 0.03
CA ASP A 252 15.84 -22.09 -0.11
C ASP A 252 16.32 -22.10 -1.56
N LYS A 253 15.68 -22.88 -2.42
CA LYS A 253 16.03 -22.98 -3.85
C LYS A 253 15.74 -21.70 -4.65
N GLN A 254 14.98 -20.75 -4.10
CA GLN A 254 14.63 -19.49 -4.76
C GLN A 254 15.43 -18.29 -4.22
N LYS A 255 16.09 -18.44 -3.08
CA LYS A 255 16.85 -17.35 -2.46
C LYS A 255 17.95 -16.81 -3.38
N ILE A 256 18.17 -15.51 -3.32
CA ILE A 256 19.32 -14.82 -3.88
C ILE A 256 20.19 -14.46 -2.67
N LEU A 257 21.38 -15.06 -2.60
CA LEU A 257 22.26 -14.95 -1.45
C LEU A 257 23.55 -14.24 -1.83
N ASN A 258 24.08 -13.42 -0.92
CA ASN A 258 25.42 -12.87 -1.02
C ASN A 258 26.48 -13.93 -0.64
N GLU A 259 27.77 -13.58 -0.72
CA GLU A 259 28.90 -14.46 -0.39
C GLU A 259 28.88 -14.99 1.06
N LYS A 260 28.19 -14.27 1.97
CA LYS A 260 28.02 -14.66 3.38
C LYS A 260 26.80 -15.56 3.59
N GLY A 261 26.06 -15.92 2.55
CA GLY A 261 24.83 -16.71 2.65
C GLY A 261 23.60 -15.93 3.13
N GLU A 262 23.66 -14.60 3.17
CA GLU A 262 22.54 -13.75 3.57
C GLU A 262 21.65 -13.40 2.37
N SER A 263 20.36 -13.24 2.59
CA SER A 263 19.42 -12.87 1.52
C SER A 263 19.68 -11.44 1.04
N GLU A 264 19.90 -11.28 -0.24
CA GLU A 264 19.96 -9.96 -0.90
C GLU A 264 18.59 -9.36 -1.16
N VAL A 265 17.50 -10.17 -1.07
CA VAL A 265 16.12 -9.74 -1.27
C VAL A 265 15.48 -9.45 0.09
N ASP A 266 14.79 -8.31 0.20
CA ASP A 266 14.15 -7.84 1.44
C ASP A 266 12.66 -7.44 1.26
N GLY A 267 12.07 -7.77 0.15
CA GLY A 267 10.64 -7.50 -0.10
C GLY A 267 10.30 -7.53 -1.59
N LEU A 268 9.14 -6.95 -2.02
CA LEU A 268 8.13 -6.26 -1.23
C LEU A 268 6.84 -7.07 -1.12
N LYS A 269 6.14 -7.31 -2.27
CA LYS A 269 4.79 -7.88 -2.25
C LYS A 269 4.48 -8.74 -3.45
N THR A 270 3.75 -9.83 -3.22
CA THR A 270 3.17 -10.71 -4.24
C THR A 270 1.67 -10.43 -4.41
N GLY A 271 1.14 -10.76 -5.59
CA GLY A 271 -0.29 -10.70 -5.89
C GLY A 271 -0.71 -11.86 -6.78
N TYR A 272 -1.96 -12.29 -6.64
CA TYR A 272 -2.60 -13.27 -7.53
C TYR A 272 -4.10 -13.08 -7.54
N ILE A 273 -4.68 -13.09 -8.74
CA ILE A 273 -6.10 -13.29 -9.01
C ILE A 273 -6.22 -14.07 -10.33
N ASP A 274 -7.26 -14.87 -10.49
CA ASP A 274 -7.46 -15.68 -11.71
C ASP A 274 -7.51 -14.82 -12.97
N ALA A 275 -8.18 -13.68 -12.90
CA ALA A 275 -8.35 -12.75 -14.01
C ALA A 275 -7.11 -11.88 -14.32
N GLY A 276 -6.05 -11.95 -13.53
CA GLY A 276 -4.84 -11.13 -13.67
C GLY A 276 -3.52 -11.89 -13.61
N GLY A 277 -3.57 -13.18 -13.27
CA GLY A 277 -2.37 -13.99 -13.07
C GLY A 277 -1.58 -13.60 -11.81
N SER A 278 -0.32 -14.02 -11.77
CA SER A 278 0.60 -13.83 -10.65
C SER A 278 1.50 -12.61 -10.87
N SER A 279 1.61 -11.76 -9.86
CA SER A 279 2.41 -10.52 -9.88
C SER A 279 3.35 -10.44 -8.68
N ILE A 280 4.44 -9.70 -8.81
CA ILE A 280 5.39 -9.44 -7.72
C ILE A 280 6.11 -8.11 -7.93
N ILE A 281 6.36 -7.43 -6.84
CA ILE A 281 7.40 -6.41 -6.74
C ILE A 281 8.48 -6.96 -5.81
N LEU A 282 9.72 -7.01 -6.29
CA LEU A 282 10.91 -7.33 -5.50
C LEU A 282 11.76 -6.10 -5.28
N THR A 283 12.43 -6.05 -4.12
CA THR A 283 13.61 -5.23 -3.90
C THR A 283 14.76 -6.10 -3.42
N GLY A 284 15.96 -5.73 -3.83
CA GLY A 284 17.19 -6.39 -3.39
C GLY A 284 18.31 -5.37 -3.28
N ILE A 285 19.30 -5.69 -2.44
CA ILE A 285 20.46 -4.85 -2.18
C ILE A 285 21.74 -5.67 -2.28
N ARG A 286 22.72 -5.16 -3.02
CA ARG A 286 24.08 -5.71 -3.15
C ARG A 286 25.08 -4.56 -3.10
N ASN A 287 26.12 -4.67 -2.28
CA ASN A 287 27.17 -3.65 -2.13
C ASN A 287 26.60 -2.23 -1.88
N GLY A 288 25.53 -2.13 -1.07
CA GLY A 288 24.87 -0.86 -0.76
C GLY A 288 23.98 -0.29 -1.87
N LYS A 289 23.97 -0.89 -3.07
CA LYS A 289 23.14 -0.48 -4.20
C LYS A 289 21.86 -1.31 -4.26
N ARG A 290 20.72 -0.68 -4.51
CA ARG A 290 19.40 -1.32 -4.49
C ARG A 290 18.77 -1.40 -5.87
N ALA A 291 18.22 -2.55 -6.21
CA ALA A 291 17.38 -2.73 -7.39
C ALA A 291 15.91 -2.93 -7.02
N ILE A 292 15.01 -2.57 -7.93
CA ILE A 292 13.59 -2.89 -7.90
C ILE A 292 13.25 -3.67 -9.16
N VAL A 293 12.54 -4.78 -9.00
CA VAL A 293 12.02 -5.59 -10.10
C VAL A 293 10.50 -5.72 -9.95
N VAL A 294 9.78 -5.48 -11.03
CA VAL A 294 8.34 -5.70 -11.11
C VAL A 294 8.04 -6.69 -12.22
N VAL A 295 7.25 -7.72 -11.91
CA VAL A 295 6.70 -8.66 -12.89
C VAL A 295 5.20 -8.76 -12.64
N VAL A 296 4.38 -8.53 -13.67
CA VAL A 296 2.91 -8.59 -13.56
C VAL A 296 2.33 -9.59 -14.56
N GLY A 297 1.25 -10.27 -14.15
CA GLY A 297 0.46 -11.09 -15.04
C GLY A 297 1.14 -12.37 -15.50
N SER A 298 1.97 -12.99 -14.67
CA SER A 298 2.54 -14.32 -14.97
C SER A 298 1.46 -15.40 -14.86
N GLN A 299 1.51 -16.38 -15.75
CA GLN A 299 0.54 -17.49 -15.78
C GLN A 299 0.52 -18.30 -14.47
N THR A 300 1.69 -18.46 -13.84
CA THR A 300 1.81 -19.18 -12.57
C THR A 300 2.73 -18.46 -11.60
N SER A 301 2.58 -18.74 -10.31
CA SER A 301 3.50 -18.23 -9.29
C SER A 301 4.94 -18.73 -9.50
N LYS A 302 5.12 -19.94 -10.04
CA LYS A 302 6.44 -20.48 -10.35
C LYS A 302 7.13 -19.66 -11.45
N LEU A 303 6.44 -19.36 -12.55
CA LEU A 303 6.98 -18.51 -13.63
C LEU A 303 7.28 -17.10 -13.15
N ARG A 304 6.35 -16.51 -12.35
CA ARG A 304 6.58 -15.21 -11.71
C ARG A 304 7.87 -15.18 -10.90
N ASP A 305 8.05 -16.18 -10.02
CA ASP A 305 9.21 -16.25 -9.13
C ASP A 305 10.51 -16.47 -9.91
N THR A 306 10.51 -17.35 -10.94
CA THR A 306 11.67 -17.58 -11.80
C THR A 306 12.07 -16.30 -12.54
N ASN A 307 11.12 -15.66 -13.25
CA ASN A 307 11.42 -14.43 -14.01
C ASN A 307 11.88 -13.29 -13.09
N ALA A 308 11.21 -13.11 -11.96
CA ALA A 308 11.56 -12.03 -11.02
C ALA A 308 12.95 -12.26 -10.38
N ARG A 309 13.28 -13.52 -10.07
CA ARG A 309 14.60 -13.90 -9.54
C ARG A 309 15.71 -13.63 -10.55
N GLU A 310 15.56 -14.08 -11.79
CA GLU A 310 16.55 -13.88 -12.86
C GLU A 310 16.77 -12.38 -13.13
N LEU A 311 15.68 -11.61 -13.24
CA LEU A 311 15.78 -10.17 -13.44
C LEU A 311 16.42 -9.46 -12.23
N MET A 312 16.20 -9.92 -10.99
CA MET A 312 16.81 -9.33 -9.81
C MET A 312 18.32 -9.59 -9.78
N VAL A 313 18.77 -10.82 -10.09
CA VAL A 313 20.21 -11.15 -10.18
C VAL A 313 20.88 -10.28 -11.22
N ASP A 314 20.34 -10.22 -12.44
CA ASP A 314 20.88 -9.40 -13.53
C ASP A 314 20.92 -7.90 -13.17
N ALA A 315 19.86 -7.40 -12.52
CA ALA A 315 19.80 -6.01 -12.08
C ALA A 315 20.87 -5.69 -11.02
N LEU A 316 21.01 -6.56 -10.02
CA LEU A 316 22.03 -6.41 -8.96
C LEU A 316 23.44 -6.46 -9.54
N ASP A 317 23.70 -7.36 -10.50
CA ASP A 317 25.00 -7.45 -11.19
C ASP A 317 25.31 -6.15 -11.96
N LYS A 318 24.32 -5.58 -12.65
CA LYS A 318 24.48 -4.35 -13.43
C LYS A 318 24.74 -3.10 -12.58
N ILE A 319 24.11 -2.99 -11.41
CA ILE A 319 24.28 -1.82 -10.54
C ILE A 319 25.49 -1.94 -9.61
N SER A 320 26.00 -3.16 -9.37
CA SER A 320 27.12 -3.39 -8.45
C SER A 320 28.48 -3.16 -9.09
N LYS A 321 28.51 -3.16 -10.42
CA LYS A 321 29.67 -2.72 -11.20
C LYS A 321 29.77 -1.20 -11.18
#